data_aadb88931dd10a512af2d52686a50c7d
#
_entry.id   aadb88931dd10a512af2d52686a50c7d
#
_cell.length_a   1.000
_cell.length_b   1.000
_cell.length_c   1.000
_cell.angle_alpha   90.00
_cell.angle_beta   90.00
_cell.angle_gamma   90.00
#
_symmetry.space_group_name_H-M   'P 1'
#
loop_
_entity.id
_entity.type
_entity.pdbx_description
1 polymer ?
#
loop_
_entity_poly.entity_id
_entity_poly.type
_entity_poly.pdbx_seq_one_letter_code
_entity_poly.pdbx_strand_id
1 'polypeptide(L)'
;ARQAIVKSGAAPLTELEWYGGKDYFTAFNSIQTSAWMWGGIMNKENIHSVWLNLAGHLCTEQTFGVGGISYGAHRMISKVLFEQISDDDWRKETWIAPEDAGKAPGTKYHTLFTDENFKKVPAYVHLKFKPKEGNMIDANVGAPIDNLLMRVEEMYFIEAEAIAASQGVSAGISALENFMKTYRYSSYQCTASTMEDFRKELILQKRIEFWGEGIIYWDYKRLELPVTRGYLGTNCPVGYRMNSKEGYCCPWFNLFFSKFESINNQAIIL
;
A
#
# COMPACT_ATOMS: atom_id res chain seq x y z
N ALA A 1 -8.05 16.80 -9.35
CA ALA A 1 -6.75 16.13 -9.43
C ALA A 1 -5.71 17.04 -10.10
N ARG A 2 -5.87 17.48 -11.40
CA ARG A 2 -4.87 18.28 -12.12
C ARG A 2 -4.40 19.53 -11.36
N GLN A 3 -5.32 20.30 -10.79
CA GLN A 3 -4.94 21.50 -10.01
C GLN A 3 -4.16 21.14 -8.75
N ALA A 4 -4.49 20.03 -8.10
CA ALA A 4 -3.75 19.56 -6.93
C ALA A 4 -2.32 19.14 -7.30
N ILE A 5 -2.14 18.39 -8.41
CA ILE A 5 -0.83 18.03 -8.93
C ILE A 5 0.02 19.29 -9.18
N VAL A 6 -0.52 20.26 -9.93
CA VAL A 6 0.25 21.46 -10.33
C VAL A 6 0.57 22.37 -9.13
N LYS A 7 -0.39 22.54 -8.21
CA LYS A 7 -0.24 23.50 -7.10
C LYS A 7 0.53 22.97 -5.90
N SER A 8 0.57 21.65 -5.70
CA SER A 8 1.27 21.07 -4.56
C SER A 8 2.78 21.15 -4.67
N GLY A 9 3.32 21.19 -5.89
CA GLY A 9 4.76 21.03 -6.13
C GLY A 9 5.28 19.62 -5.83
N ALA A 10 4.40 18.69 -5.45
CA ALA A 10 4.77 17.30 -5.21
C ALA A 10 5.06 16.57 -6.52
N ALA A 11 5.98 15.62 -6.47
CA ALA A 11 6.36 14.78 -7.60
C ALA A 11 6.24 13.30 -7.25
N PRO A 12 5.79 12.42 -8.16
CA PRO A 12 5.74 10.99 -7.92
C PRO A 12 7.10 10.42 -7.51
N LEU A 13 7.09 9.45 -6.60
CA LEU A 13 8.29 8.76 -6.16
C LEU A 13 9.01 8.13 -7.35
N THR A 14 10.29 8.37 -7.44
CA THR A 14 11.20 7.60 -8.29
C THR A 14 11.44 6.22 -7.67
N GLU A 15 11.98 5.29 -8.45
CA GLU A 15 12.38 3.97 -7.95
C GLU A 15 13.33 4.08 -6.74
N LEU A 16 14.33 4.96 -6.82
CA LEU A 16 15.28 5.17 -5.73
C LEU A 16 14.59 5.71 -4.46
N GLU A 17 13.70 6.69 -4.60
CA GLU A 17 12.95 7.25 -3.48
C GLU A 17 11.96 6.25 -2.89
N TRP A 18 11.32 5.42 -3.72
CA TRP A 18 10.41 4.36 -3.27
C TRP A 18 11.08 3.43 -2.27
N TYR A 19 12.31 3.08 -2.52
CA TYR A 19 13.10 2.21 -1.65
C TYR A 19 13.87 2.95 -0.54
N GLY A 20 13.65 4.25 -0.38
CA GLY A 20 14.18 5.04 0.72
C GLY A 20 15.40 5.88 0.39
N GLY A 21 15.65 6.16 -0.88
CA GLY A 21 16.78 6.98 -1.29
C GLY A 21 18.13 6.35 -0.96
N LYS A 22 19.12 7.18 -0.69
CA LYS A 22 20.50 6.72 -0.40
C LYS A 22 20.63 6.05 0.97
N ASP A 23 19.78 6.41 1.92
CA ASP A 23 19.80 5.90 3.29
C ASP A 23 18.75 4.81 3.55
N TYR A 24 17.90 4.50 2.57
CA TYR A 24 16.86 3.48 2.62
C TYR A 24 15.76 3.68 3.70
N PHE A 25 15.66 4.87 4.30
CA PHE A 25 14.75 5.10 5.41
C PHE A 25 13.70 6.18 5.19
N THR A 26 13.66 6.84 4.02
CA THR A 26 12.86 8.06 3.85
C THR A 26 11.55 7.90 3.08
N ALA A 27 11.39 6.98 2.15
CA ALA A 27 10.27 6.95 1.18
C ALA A 27 8.87 7.06 1.80
N PHE A 28 8.41 5.98 2.45
CA PHE A 28 7.08 5.90 3.06
C PHE A 28 7.09 6.23 4.57
N ASN A 29 8.19 6.75 5.08
CA ASN A 29 8.46 6.87 6.49
C ASN A 29 8.61 8.33 6.93
N SER A 30 8.76 9.25 5.98
CA SER A 30 9.02 10.65 6.26
C SER A 30 8.22 11.59 5.37
N ILE A 31 7.59 12.60 5.98
CA ILE A 31 6.88 13.68 5.28
C ILE A 31 7.83 14.54 4.41
N GLN A 32 9.13 14.39 4.57
CA GLN A 32 10.13 15.08 3.73
C GLN A 32 10.23 14.50 2.31
N THR A 33 9.56 13.39 2.05
CA THR A 33 9.54 12.79 0.71
C THR A 33 8.74 13.65 -0.27
N SER A 34 9.25 13.84 -1.48
CA SER A 34 8.68 14.74 -2.51
C SER A 34 7.23 14.45 -2.90
N ALA A 35 6.79 13.20 -2.78
CA ALA A 35 5.46 12.77 -3.18
C ALA A 35 4.35 13.10 -2.17
N TRP A 36 4.70 13.40 -0.92
CA TRP A 36 3.68 13.62 0.10
C TRP A 36 3.07 14.99 -0.02
N MET A 37 1.76 15.03 -0.16
CA MET A 37 0.95 16.25 -0.17
C MET A 37 0.41 16.58 1.22
N TRP A 38 0.17 15.54 2.02
CA TRP A 38 -0.33 15.67 3.39
C TRP A 38 0.07 14.48 4.24
N GLY A 39 0.40 14.75 5.50
CA GLY A 39 0.78 13.73 6.46
C GLY A 39 0.95 14.30 7.86
N GLY A 40 1.14 13.43 8.83
CA GLY A 40 1.40 13.76 10.22
C GLY A 40 2.80 13.33 10.65
N ILE A 41 3.56 14.26 11.24
CA ILE A 41 4.90 13.97 11.75
C ILE A 41 4.78 13.13 13.03
N MET A 42 5.49 12.00 13.03
CA MET A 42 5.63 11.14 14.19
C MET A 42 7.07 11.18 14.73
N ASN A 43 7.19 11.30 16.04
CA ASN A 43 8.48 11.31 16.73
C ASN A 43 8.34 10.58 18.08
N LYS A 44 9.45 10.46 18.81
CA LYS A 44 9.50 9.78 20.11
C LYS A 44 8.57 10.38 21.17
N GLU A 45 8.23 11.65 21.05
CA GLU A 45 7.42 12.38 22.03
C GLU A 45 5.91 12.17 21.81
N ASN A 46 5.48 11.97 20.56
CA ASN A 46 4.08 11.81 20.21
C ASN A 46 3.66 10.36 19.89
N ILE A 47 4.60 9.43 19.92
CA ILE A 47 4.31 7.99 19.87
C ILE A 47 4.04 7.48 21.28
N HIS A 48 2.79 7.18 21.58
CA HIS A 48 2.41 6.71 22.91
C HIS A 48 2.85 5.28 23.23
N SER A 49 2.89 4.41 22.28
CA SER A 49 3.44 3.06 22.40
C SER A 49 3.52 2.36 21.04
N VAL A 50 4.36 1.35 20.98
CA VAL A 50 4.48 0.40 19.87
C VAL A 50 3.12 -0.20 19.47
N TRP A 51 2.27 -0.47 20.46
CA TRP A 51 0.98 -1.13 20.29
C TRP A 51 -0.12 -0.23 19.70
N LEU A 52 0.00 1.08 19.86
CA LEU A 52 -1.01 2.04 19.42
C LEU A 52 -0.60 2.78 18.15
N ASN A 53 0.52 2.40 17.56
CA ASN A 53 1.06 3.04 16.37
C ASN A 53 0.74 2.24 15.12
N LEU A 54 0.08 2.87 14.15
CA LEU A 54 -0.23 2.26 12.84
C LEU A 54 1.03 1.72 12.15
N ALA A 55 2.10 2.46 12.22
CA ALA A 55 3.39 2.08 11.63
C ALA A 55 3.96 0.80 12.23
N GLY A 56 3.85 0.64 13.55
CA GLY A 56 4.24 -0.59 14.23
C GLY A 56 3.46 -1.82 13.77
N HIS A 57 2.19 -1.63 13.37
CA HIS A 57 1.38 -2.69 12.80
C HIS A 57 1.66 -2.96 11.32
N LEU A 58 2.23 -2.00 10.60
CA LEU A 58 2.59 -2.16 9.19
C LEU A 58 3.98 -2.76 9.00
N CYS A 59 4.96 -2.38 9.83
CA CYS A 59 6.30 -2.97 9.78
C CYS A 59 6.26 -4.46 10.11
N THR A 60 7.12 -5.24 9.49
CA THR A 60 7.32 -6.63 9.84
C THR A 60 8.48 -6.75 10.83
N GLU A 61 8.24 -7.42 11.93
CA GLU A 61 9.21 -7.62 13.01
C GLU A 61 10.55 -8.16 12.53
N GLN A 62 10.49 -9.18 11.67
CA GLN A 62 11.69 -9.87 11.19
C GLN A 62 12.44 -9.07 10.14
N THR A 63 11.78 -8.18 9.43
CA THR A 63 12.38 -7.39 8.35
C THR A 63 13.10 -6.17 8.92
N PHE A 64 12.67 -5.64 10.06
CA PHE A 64 13.16 -4.38 10.59
C PHE A 64 13.59 -4.43 12.06
N GLY A 65 13.72 -5.60 12.64
CA GLY A 65 14.27 -5.78 13.98
C GLY A 65 13.46 -5.15 15.13
N VAL A 66 12.25 -4.70 14.85
CA VAL A 66 11.35 -4.15 15.87
C VAL A 66 10.67 -5.33 16.55
N GLY A 67 11.37 -5.95 17.47
CA GLY A 67 10.89 -7.13 18.17
C GLY A 67 9.56 -6.90 18.84
N GLY A 68 8.63 -7.83 18.66
CA GLY A 68 7.40 -7.92 19.41
C GLY A 68 6.20 -7.17 18.85
N ILE A 69 6.33 -6.34 17.83
CA ILE A 69 5.18 -5.57 17.30
C ILE A 69 4.22 -6.44 16.51
N SER A 70 4.74 -7.34 15.71
CA SER A 70 3.88 -8.19 14.86
C SER A 70 3.60 -9.56 15.45
N TYR A 71 4.22 -9.94 16.58
CA TYR A 71 4.15 -11.30 17.16
C TYR A 71 4.35 -12.40 16.11
N GLY A 72 5.28 -12.22 15.20
CA GLY A 72 5.48 -13.13 14.08
C GLY A 72 4.40 -13.07 13.00
N ALA A 73 3.49 -12.09 13.06
CA ALA A 73 2.47 -11.90 12.03
C ALA A 73 3.02 -11.05 10.91
N HIS A 74 3.49 -11.71 9.87
CA HIS A 74 4.00 -11.02 8.68
C HIS A 74 2.87 -10.31 7.92
N ARG A 75 3.16 -9.10 7.45
CA ARG A 75 2.29 -8.38 6.52
C ARG A 75 2.72 -8.74 5.11
N MET A 76 1.86 -9.45 4.40
CA MET A 76 2.16 -10.02 3.08
C MET A 76 1.21 -9.50 2.03
N ILE A 77 1.71 -9.33 0.81
CA ILE A 77 0.85 -9.16 -0.36
C ILE A 77 0.10 -10.48 -0.65
N SER A 78 -1.10 -10.39 -1.18
CA SER A 78 -1.81 -11.57 -1.70
C SER A 78 -1.02 -12.18 -2.85
N LYS A 79 -0.84 -13.51 -2.84
CA LYS A 79 -0.15 -14.25 -3.91
C LYS A 79 -0.66 -13.87 -5.30
N VAL A 80 -1.98 -13.89 -5.50
CA VAL A 80 -2.60 -13.54 -6.78
C VAL A 80 -2.28 -12.11 -7.21
N LEU A 81 -2.19 -11.16 -6.27
CA LEU A 81 -1.82 -9.79 -6.61
C LEU A 81 -0.35 -9.70 -6.99
N PHE A 82 0.53 -10.39 -6.28
CA PHE A 82 1.96 -10.43 -6.57
C PHE A 82 2.22 -11.01 -7.98
N GLU A 83 1.54 -12.10 -8.34
CA GLU A 83 1.65 -12.77 -9.63
C GLU A 83 1.13 -11.92 -10.81
N GLN A 84 0.30 -10.91 -10.55
CA GLN A 84 -0.19 -9.95 -11.55
C GLN A 84 0.75 -8.76 -11.78
N ILE A 85 1.78 -8.60 -10.95
CA ILE A 85 2.77 -7.53 -11.14
C ILE A 85 3.75 -7.99 -12.23
N SER A 86 3.91 -7.16 -13.26
CA SER A 86 4.89 -7.42 -14.34
C SER A 86 6.30 -7.56 -13.76
N ASP A 87 7.12 -8.43 -14.37
CA ASP A 87 8.53 -8.54 -14.01
C ASP A 87 9.35 -7.29 -14.39
N ASP A 88 8.86 -6.50 -15.36
CA ASP A 88 9.46 -5.20 -15.71
C ASP A 88 9.11 -4.09 -14.69
N ASP A 89 8.12 -4.31 -13.84
CA ASP A 89 7.68 -3.34 -12.84
C ASP A 89 8.58 -3.42 -11.60
N TRP A 90 9.46 -2.45 -11.46
CA TRP A 90 10.40 -2.40 -10.33
C TRP A 90 9.68 -2.38 -8.95
N ARG A 91 8.40 -2.00 -8.87
CA ARG A 91 7.62 -2.08 -7.62
C ARG A 91 7.46 -3.50 -7.12
N LYS A 92 7.61 -4.52 -7.99
CA LYS A 92 7.52 -5.94 -7.61
C LYS A 92 8.54 -6.31 -6.54
N GLU A 93 9.73 -5.70 -6.56
CA GLU A 93 10.78 -5.90 -5.56
C GLU A 93 10.41 -5.37 -4.16
N THR A 94 9.25 -4.70 -4.01
CA THR A 94 8.70 -4.31 -2.70
C THR A 94 8.37 -5.53 -1.84
N TRP A 95 8.19 -6.68 -2.45
CA TRP A 95 7.84 -7.93 -1.74
C TRP A 95 8.85 -9.02 -2.05
N ILE A 96 9.12 -9.85 -1.04
CA ILE A 96 10.03 -10.98 -1.19
C ILE A 96 9.43 -11.99 -2.17
N ALA A 97 10.13 -12.26 -3.25
CA ALA A 97 9.72 -13.28 -4.23
C ALA A 97 9.79 -14.69 -3.60
N PRO A 98 8.97 -15.66 -4.07
CA PRO A 98 8.99 -17.02 -3.54
C PRO A 98 10.37 -17.71 -3.61
N GLU A 99 11.11 -17.46 -4.66
CA GLU A 99 12.46 -17.97 -4.89
C GLU A 99 13.52 -17.39 -3.94
N ASP A 100 13.25 -16.20 -3.37
CA ASP A 100 14.14 -15.50 -2.45
C ASP A 100 13.78 -15.73 -0.99
N ALA A 101 12.69 -16.42 -0.72
CA ALA A 101 12.26 -16.73 0.64
C ALA A 101 13.35 -17.50 1.40
N GLY A 102 13.71 -16.98 2.58
CA GLY A 102 14.74 -17.58 3.42
C GLY A 102 16.17 -17.41 2.91
N LYS A 103 16.38 -16.65 1.85
CA LYS A 103 17.71 -16.31 1.33
C LYS A 103 18.04 -14.86 1.65
N ALA A 104 19.33 -14.55 1.74
CA ALA A 104 19.78 -13.17 1.65
C ALA A 104 19.40 -12.64 0.27
N PRO A 105 18.62 -11.55 0.17
CA PRO A 105 18.15 -11.12 -1.13
C PRO A 105 19.31 -10.57 -1.95
N GLY A 106 19.41 -11.07 -3.17
CA GLY A 106 20.35 -10.58 -4.16
C GLY A 106 19.96 -9.24 -4.78
N THR A 107 18.92 -8.57 -4.27
CA THR A 107 18.47 -7.31 -4.86
C THR A 107 19.23 -6.11 -4.27
N LYS A 108 19.38 -5.06 -5.08
CA LYS A 108 20.07 -3.82 -4.71
C LYS A 108 19.49 -3.10 -3.48
N TYR A 109 18.25 -3.45 -3.10
CA TYR A 109 17.52 -2.80 -2.00
C TYR A 109 17.61 -3.54 -0.67
N HIS A 110 18.24 -4.68 -0.64
CA HIS A 110 18.27 -5.56 0.50
C HIS A 110 19.58 -5.51 1.31
N THR A 111 20.44 -4.54 1.04
CA THR A 111 21.72 -4.35 1.73
C THR A 111 21.60 -3.97 3.20
N LEU A 112 20.37 -3.65 3.66
CA LEU A 112 20.08 -3.27 5.04
C LEU A 112 19.93 -4.45 5.99
N PHE A 113 19.85 -5.65 5.47
CA PHE A 113 19.52 -6.84 6.25
C PHE A 113 20.71 -7.76 6.35
N THR A 114 20.94 -8.26 7.55
CA THR A 114 21.92 -9.33 7.73
C THR A 114 21.38 -10.64 7.17
N ASP A 115 22.25 -11.50 6.65
CA ASP A 115 21.90 -12.83 6.15
C ASP A 115 21.08 -13.66 7.15
N GLU A 116 21.28 -13.47 8.43
CA GLU A 116 20.54 -14.17 9.48
C GLU A 116 19.09 -13.70 9.59
N ASN A 117 18.82 -12.41 9.39
CA ASN A 117 17.47 -11.88 9.43
C ASN A 117 16.64 -12.38 8.27
N PHE A 118 17.27 -12.54 7.09
CA PHE A 118 16.59 -13.04 5.90
C PHE A 118 16.27 -14.53 5.90
N LYS A 119 17.07 -15.36 6.55
CA LYS A 119 16.80 -16.80 6.64
C LYS A 119 15.42 -17.15 7.21
N LYS A 120 14.76 -16.19 7.84
CA LYS A 120 13.45 -16.37 8.48
C LYS A 120 12.31 -15.62 7.77
N VAL A 121 12.59 -14.87 6.72
CA VAL A 121 11.58 -14.07 6.04
C VAL A 121 10.85 -14.92 4.99
N PRO A 122 9.55 -15.13 5.12
CA PRO A 122 8.79 -15.89 4.13
C PRO A 122 8.54 -15.07 2.85
N ALA A 123 8.15 -15.76 1.79
CA ALA A 123 7.70 -15.13 0.55
C ALA A 123 6.55 -14.14 0.79
N TYR A 124 6.45 -13.15 -0.08
CA TYR A 124 5.39 -12.14 -0.11
C TYR A 124 5.42 -11.09 1.01
N VAL A 125 6.36 -11.16 1.95
CA VAL A 125 6.56 -10.12 2.97
C VAL A 125 7.03 -8.84 2.30
N HIS A 126 6.50 -7.70 2.75
CA HIS A 126 6.84 -6.40 2.17
C HIS A 126 8.08 -5.76 2.81
N LEU A 127 8.71 -4.87 2.04
CA LEU A 127 9.82 -4.03 2.45
C LEU A 127 9.46 -2.53 2.46
N LYS A 128 8.18 -2.20 2.30
CA LYS A 128 7.71 -0.84 2.05
C LYS A 128 7.79 0.05 3.28
N PHE A 129 7.28 -0.42 4.41
CA PHE A 129 7.22 0.36 5.65
C PHE A 129 8.38 0.00 6.57
N LYS A 130 9.16 1.02 6.96
CA LYS A 130 10.37 0.91 7.76
C LYS A 130 10.36 1.98 8.84
N PRO A 131 10.98 1.74 10.01
CA PRO A 131 11.17 2.78 10.99
C PRO A 131 11.96 3.95 10.43
N LYS A 132 11.54 5.16 10.78
CA LYS A 132 12.26 6.38 10.44
C LYS A 132 13.63 6.37 11.11
N GLU A 133 14.65 6.91 10.43
CA GLU A 133 16.02 7.02 10.95
C GLU A 133 16.70 5.68 11.29
N GLY A 134 16.18 4.56 10.76
CA GLY A 134 16.81 3.26 10.94
C GLY A 134 16.81 2.72 12.36
N ASN A 135 16.00 3.29 13.26
CA ASN A 135 15.89 2.78 14.61
C ASN A 135 15.03 1.51 14.64
N MET A 136 15.67 0.40 14.34
CA MET A 136 15.06 -0.92 14.22
C MET A 136 15.15 -1.76 15.51
N ILE A 137 15.78 -1.25 16.55
CA ILE A 137 16.24 -2.07 17.68
C ILE A 137 15.41 -1.83 18.94
N ASP A 138 14.80 -0.66 19.10
CA ASP A 138 14.09 -0.32 20.34
C ASP A 138 12.56 -0.41 20.16
N ALA A 139 12.02 -1.56 20.53
CA ALA A 139 10.57 -1.80 20.52
C ALA A 139 9.78 -0.85 21.45
N ASN A 140 10.44 -0.27 22.48
CA ASN A 140 9.78 0.64 23.42
C ASN A 140 9.61 2.05 22.83
N VAL A 141 10.48 2.42 21.91
CA VAL A 141 10.37 3.70 21.19
C VAL A 141 9.32 3.63 20.08
N GLY A 142 8.91 2.43 19.69
CA GLY A 142 8.06 2.20 18.52
C GLY A 142 8.83 2.37 17.22
N ALA A 143 8.16 2.11 16.12
CA ALA A 143 8.67 2.40 14.80
C ALA A 143 8.17 3.80 14.39
N PRO A 144 8.93 4.89 14.57
CA PRO A 144 8.48 6.21 14.19
C PRO A 144 8.42 6.30 12.66
N ILE A 145 7.23 6.17 12.14
CA ILE A 145 6.90 6.41 10.74
C ILE A 145 5.92 7.57 10.73
N ASP A 146 6.18 8.59 9.93
CA ASP A 146 5.23 9.66 9.72
C ASP A 146 3.94 9.08 9.10
N ASN A 147 2.80 9.58 9.53
CA ASN A 147 1.51 9.10 9.01
C ASN A 147 1.25 9.70 7.64
N LEU A 148 1.40 8.90 6.60
CA LEU A 148 1.03 9.27 5.23
C LEU A 148 -0.49 9.31 5.09
N LEU A 149 -1.03 10.44 4.70
CA LEU A 149 -2.45 10.64 4.47
C LEU A 149 -2.78 10.87 2.99
N MET A 150 -1.90 11.53 2.25
CA MET A 150 -2.09 11.81 0.83
C MET A 150 -0.76 11.98 0.12
N ARG A 151 -0.61 11.36 -1.04
CA ARG A 151 0.51 11.57 -1.94
C ARG A 151 0.06 11.80 -3.38
N VAL A 152 0.91 12.44 -4.16
CA VAL A 152 0.55 12.98 -5.48
C VAL A 152 0.16 11.89 -6.49
N GLU A 153 0.67 10.69 -6.35
CA GLU A 153 0.34 9.57 -7.24
C GLU A 153 -1.17 9.27 -7.22
N GLU A 154 -1.83 9.40 -6.07
CA GLU A 154 -3.28 9.22 -5.99
C GLU A 154 -4.02 10.20 -6.92
N MET A 155 -3.53 11.42 -7.03
CA MET A 155 -4.11 12.42 -7.91
C MET A 155 -4.00 12.04 -9.39
N TYR A 156 -2.92 11.40 -9.81
CA TYR A 156 -2.77 10.90 -11.19
C TYR A 156 -3.76 9.77 -11.50
N PHE A 157 -3.98 8.85 -10.56
CA PHE A 157 -4.97 7.78 -10.73
C PHE A 157 -6.41 8.33 -10.76
N ILE A 158 -6.74 9.28 -9.89
CA ILE A 158 -8.04 9.95 -9.89
C ILE A 158 -8.24 10.70 -11.21
N GLU A 159 -7.21 11.37 -11.70
CA GLU A 159 -7.27 12.09 -12.96
C GLU A 159 -7.51 11.15 -14.15
N ALA A 160 -6.80 10.03 -14.23
CA ALA A 160 -6.98 9.05 -15.30
C ALA A 160 -8.42 8.50 -15.33
N GLU A 161 -8.99 8.16 -14.15
CA GLU A 161 -10.38 7.70 -14.06
C GLU A 161 -11.38 8.79 -14.47
N ALA A 162 -11.17 10.03 -14.03
CA ALA A 162 -12.03 11.15 -14.37
C ALA A 162 -11.98 11.47 -15.88
N ILE A 163 -10.80 11.42 -16.50
CA ILE A 163 -10.63 11.57 -17.94
C ILE A 163 -11.36 10.46 -18.69
N ALA A 164 -11.21 9.20 -18.27
CA ALA A 164 -11.92 8.08 -18.89
C ALA A 164 -13.44 8.26 -18.84
N ALA A 165 -13.97 8.73 -17.72
CA ALA A 165 -15.40 8.96 -17.55
C ALA A 165 -15.95 10.16 -18.35
N SER A 166 -15.15 11.21 -18.54
CA SER A 166 -15.61 12.47 -19.17
C SER A 166 -15.24 12.60 -20.63
N GLN A 167 -14.14 11.99 -21.09
CA GLN A 167 -13.59 12.13 -22.43
C GLN A 167 -13.47 10.80 -23.18
N GLY A 168 -13.82 9.71 -22.52
CA GLY A 168 -13.78 8.36 -23.08
C GLY A 168 -12.59 7.53 -22.63
N VAL A 169 -12.76 6.22 -22.72
CA VAL A 169 -11.82 5.22 -22.19
C VAL A 169 -10.41 5.37 -22.77
N SER A 170 -10.29 5.60 -24.08
CA SER A 170 -8.98 5.79 -24.74
C SER A 170 -8.19 6.96 -24.16
N ALA A 171 -8.86 8.06 -23.81
CA ALA A 171 -8.21 9.21 -23.18
C ALA A 171 -7.72 8.89 -21.76
N GLY A 172 -8.51 8.14 -20.98
CA GLY A 172 -8.12 7.66 -19.66
C GLY A 172 -6.95 6.69 -19.71
N ILE A 173 -6.95 5.75 -20.68
CA ILE A 173 -5.82 4.85 -20.93
C ILE A 173 -4.55 5.67 -21.22
N SER A 174 -4.61 6.64 -22.10
CA SER A 174 -3.45 7.49 -22.42
C SER A 174 -2.92 8.21 -21.18
N ALA A 175 -3.80 8.70 -20.30
CA ALA A 175 -3.40 9.35 -19.05
C ALA A 175 -2.72 8.36 -18.08
N LEU A 176 -3.29 7.17 -17.91
CA LEU A 176 -2.71 6.13 -17.06
C LEU A 176 -1.36 5.64 -17.61
N GLU A 177 -1.29 5.35 -18.90
CA GLU A 177 -0.05 4.93 -19.56
C GLU A 177 1.06 5.97 -19.45
N ASN A 178 0.72 7.24 -19.62
CA ASN A 178 1.70 8.31 -19.47
C ASN A 178 2.29 8.34 -18.05
N PHE A 179 1.46 8.20 -17.02
CA PHE A 179 1.93 8.10 -15.64
C PHE A 179 2.81 6.87 -15.44
N MET A 180 2.31 5.69 -15.83
CA MET A 180 2.99 4.42 -15.60
C MET A 180 4.33 4.34 -16.34
N LYS A 181 4.36 4.75 -17.63
CA LYS A 181 5.59 4.74 -18.43
C LYS A 181 6.63 5.75 -17.94
N THR A 182 6.18 6.87 -17.42
CA THR A 182 7.07 7.93 -16.94
C THR A 182 7.67 7.59 -15.57
N TYR A 183 6.86 7.03 -14.66
CA TYR A 183 7.23 6.93 -13.26
C TYR A 183 7.35 5.50 -12.73
N ARG A 184 6.96 4.48 -13.49
CA ARG A 184 7.00 3.09 -13.04
C ARG A 184 7.84 2.23 -13.98
N TYR A 185 7.30 1.77 -15.08
CA TYR A 185 8.07 0.99 -16.06
C TYR A 185 7.63 1.31 -17.49
N SER A 186 8.63 1.48 -18.36
CA SER A 186 8.43 2.03 -19.71
C SER A 186 7.66 1.11 -20.65
N SER A 187 7.64 -0.20 -20.40
CA SER A 187 6.93 -1.20 -21.20
C SER A 187 5.44 -1.32 -20.85
N TYR A 188 4.93 -0.54 -19.89
CA TYR A 188 3.51 -0.61 -19.48
C TYR A 188 2.55 -0.38 -20.64
N GLN A 189 1.54 -1.25 -20.73
CA GLN A 189 0.45 -1.14 -21.70
C GLN A 189 -0.88 -1.48 -21.02
N CYS A 190 -1.88 -0.64 -21.22
CA CYS A 190 -3.24 -0.88 -20.78
C CYS A 190 -4.09 -1.39 -21.96
N THR A 191 -4.53 -2.65 -21.89
CA THR A 191 -5.28 -3.33 -22.95
C THR A 191 -6.80 -3.21 -22.79
N ALA A 192 -7.28 -2.39 -21.88
CA ALA A 192 -8.70 -2.18 -21.65
C ALA A 192 -9.40 -1.63 -22.90
N SER A 193 -10.62 -2.10 -23.16
CA SER A 193 -11.45 -1.61 -24.26
C SER A 193 -12.77 -0.98 -23.80
N THR A 194 -13.17 -1.30 -22.57
CA THR A 194 -14.39 -0.81 -21.93
C THR A 194 -14.06 -0.03 -20.66
N MET A 195 -15.00 0.78 -20.17
CA MET A 195 -14.85 1.49 -18.89
C MET A 195 -14.74 0.52 -17.72
N GLU A 196 -15.39 -0.63 -17.81
CA GLU A 196 -15.30 -1.67 -16.78
C GLU A 196 -13.90 -2.28 -16.74
N ASP A 197 -13.34 -2.65 -17.88
CA ASP A 197 -11.97 -3.21 -17.95
C ASP A 197 -10.93 -2.18 -17.54
N PHE A 198 -11.11 -0.91 -17.94
CA PHE A 198 -10.24 0.18 -17.51
C PHE A 198 -10.26 0.35 -15.98
N ARG A 199 -11.43 0.29 -15.36
CA ARG A 199 -11.53 0.33 -13.89
C ARG A 199 -10.86 -0.86 -13.22
N LYS A 200 -10.99 -2.08 -13.77
CA LYS A 200 -10.28 -3.26 -13.26
C LYS A 200 -8.77 -3.05 -13.29
N GLU A 201 -8.25 -2.56 -14.41
CA GLU A 201 -6.81 -2.25 -14.55
C GLU A 201 -6.38 -1.14 -13.59
N LEU A 202 -7.15 -0.05 -13.51
CA LEU A 202 -6.88 1.05 -12.59
C LEU A 202 -6.81 0.57 -11.13
N ILE A 203 -7.75 -0.27 -10.71
CA ILE A 203 -7.79 -0.85 -9.37
C ILE A 203 -6.61 -1.80 -9.14
N LEU A 204 -6.24 -2.59 -10.14
CA LEU A 204 -5.04 -3.43 -10.06
C LEU A 204 -3.80 -2.58 -9.77
N GLN A 205 -3.58 -1.53 -10.56
CA GLN A 205 -2.44 -0.64 -10.41
C GLN A 205 -2.49 0.11 -9.06
N LYS A 206 -3.65 0.56 -8.62
CA LYS A 206 -3.83 1.18 -7.29
C LYS A 206 -3.55 0.20 -6.15
N ARG A 207 -3.92 -1.06 -6.27
CA ARG A 207 -3.62 -2.09 -5.25
C ARG A 207 -2.13 -2.34 -5.09
N ILE A 208 -1.37 -2.26 -6.18
CA ILE A 208 0.09 -2.36 -6.16
C ILE A 208 0.69 -1.08 -5.56
N GLU A 209 0.29 0.05 -6.08
CA GLU A 209 0.83 1.38 -5.72
C GLU A 209 0.60 1.73 -4.25
N PHE A 210 -0.64 1.58 -3.80
CA PHE A 210 -1.08 2.02 -2.46
C PHE A 210 -1.21 0.87 -1.47
N TRP A 211 -0.49 -0.24 -1.70
CA TRP A 211 -0.52 -1.36 -0.78
C TRP A 211 -0.13 -0.91 0.65
N GLY A 212 -0.98 -1.24 1.63
CA GLY A 212 -0.79 -0.88 3.03
C GLY A 212 -1.13 0.57 3.42
N GLU A 213 -1.48 1.45 2.48
CA GLU A 213 -1.79 2.87 2.74
C GLU A 213 -3.28 3.13 3.07
N GLY A 214 -4.13 2.11 3.04
CA GLY A 214 -5.56 2.25 3.37
C GLY A 214 -6.45 2.79 2.25
N ILE A 215 -5.90 3.37 1.21
CA ILE A 215 -6.64 4.06 0.13
C ILE A 215 -7.59 3.12 -0.61
N ILE A 216 -7.15 1.89 -0.88
CA ILE A 216 -7.92 0.93 -1.67
C ILE A 216 -9.25 0.52 -1.02
N TYR A 217 -9.38 0.67 0.30
CA TYR A 217 -10.64 0.46 1.02
C TYR A 217 -11.77 1.34 0.45
N TRP A 218 -11.48 2.61 0.17
CA TRP A 218 -12.45 3.55 -0.38
C TRP A 218 -12.86 3.21 -1.81
N ASP A 219 -11.92 2.72 -2.61
CA ASP A 219 -12.22 2.25 -3.97
C ASP A 219 -13.13 1.02 -3.97
N TYR A 220 -12.84 0.04 -3.12
CA TYR A 220 -13.70 -1.13 -2.98
C TYR A 220 -15.10 -0.77 -2.51
N LYS A 221 -15.21 0.19 -1.59
CA LYS A 221 -16.50 0.67 -1.09
C LYS A 221 -17.30 1.40 -2.17
N ARG A 222 -16.71 2.37 -2.85
CA ARG A 222 -17.41 3.19 -3.86
C ARG A 222 -17.80 2.42 -5.12
N LEU A 223 -17.04 1.40 -5.47
CA LEU A 223 -17.27 0.55 -6.65
C LEU A 223 -17.98 -0.76 -6.30
N GLU A 224 -18.35 -0.96 -5.04
CA GLU A 224 -19.01 -2.18 -4.53
C GLU A 224 -18.27 -3.47 -4.86
N LEU A 225 -16.93 -3.42 -4.87
CA LEU A 225 -16.10 -4.54 -5.27
C LEU A 225 -16.11 -5.66 -4.22
N PRO A 226 -16.17 -6.92 -4.65
CA PRO A 226 -16.08 -8.05 -3.75
C PRO A 226 -14.65 -8.23 -3.22
N VAL A 227 -14.55 -8.73 -1.98
CA VAL A 227 -13.27 -9.15 -1.39
C VAL A 227 -13.19 -10.66 -1.45
N THR A 228 -12.13 -11.19 -2.06
CA THR A 228 -11.86 -12.61 -2.14
C THR A 228 -10.49 -12.92 -1.53
N ARG A 229 -10.49 -13.59 -0.38
CA ARG A 229 -9.28 -14.04 0.32
C ARG A 229 -9.12 -15.55 0.34
N GLY A 230 -10.24 -16.29 0.20
CA GLY A 230 -10.28 -17.76 0.17
C GLY A 230 -10.33 -18.28 -1.26
N TYR A 231 -9.18 -18.63 -1.81
CA TYR A 231 -9.04 -19.30 -3.11
C TYR A 231 -7.97 -20.40 -3.00
N LEU A 232 -7.94 -21.30 -3.99
CA LEU A 232 -6.97 -22.40 -4.03
C LEU A 232 -5.54 -21.83 -4.12
N GLY A 233 -4.67 -22.26 -3.21
CA GLY A 233 -3.28 -21.79 -3.16
C GLY A 233 -3.07 -20.41 -2.54
N THR A 234 -4.11 -19.83 -1.90
CA THR A 234 -3.97 -18.55 -1.19
C THR A 234 -2.95 -18.62 -0.06
N ASN A 235 -2.15 -17.56 0.10
CA ASN A 235 -1.28 -17.36 1.25
C ASN A 235 -1.99 -16.70 2.46
N CYS A 236 -3.32 -16.49 2.36
CA CYS A 236 -4.10 -15.97 3.48
C CYS A 236 -4.29 -17.06 4.54
N PRO A 237 -4.02 -16.79 5.83
CA PRO A 237 -4.28 -17.76 6.91
C PRO A 237 -5.75 -18.18 6.98
N VAL A 238 -5.99 -19.44 7.34
CA VAL A 238 -7.34 -20.06 7.26
C VAL A 238 -8.41 -19.24 7.99
N GLY A 239 -8.11 -18.71 9.18
CA GLY A 239 -9.05 -17.92 9.96
C GLY A 239 -9.44 -16.57 9.33
N TYR A 240 -8.75 -16.13 8.29
CA TYR A 240 -8.98 -14.86 7.60
C TYR A 240 -9.42 -15.04 6.14
N ARG A 241 -9.65 -16.27 5.69
CA ARG A 241 -10.12 -16.60 4.34
C ARG A 241 -11.62 -16.33 4.22
N MET A 242 -11.97 -15.08 4.08
CA MET A 242 -13.35 -14.68 3.86
C MET A 242 -13.53 -14.20 2.42
N ASN A 243 -14.70 -14.51 1.87
CA ASN A 243 -15.13 -14.03 0.57
C ASN A 243 -16.44 -13.30 0.74
N SER A 244 -16.55 -12.10 0.20
CA SER A 244 -17.86 -11.47 0.05
C SER A 244 -18.63 -12.15 -1.09
N LYS A 245 -19.95 -12.06 -1.05
CA LYS A 245 -20.80 -12.52 -2.15
C LYS A 245 -20.43 -11.74 -3.41
N GLU A 246 -20.38 -12.42 -4.55
CA GLU A 246 -20.13 -11.78 -5.83
C GLU A 246 -21.15 -10.66 -6.10
N GLY A 247 -20.69 -9.53 -6.57
CA GLY A 247 -21.51 -8.35 -6.81
C GLY A 247 -21.90 -7.55 -5.55
N TYR A 248 -21.37 -7.90 -4.39
CA TYR A 248 -21.64 -7.18 -3.14
C TYR A 248 -20.35 -6.80 -2.42
N CYS A 249 -20.26 -5.53 -2.03
CA CYS A 249 -19.27 -5.07 -1.08
C CYS A 249 -19.46 -5.77 0.28
N CYS A 250 -18.36 -5.95 1.02
CA CYS A 250 -18.44 -6.49 2.36
C CYS A 250 -19.31 -5.60 3.26
N PRO A 251 -20.33 -6.15 3.95
CA PRO A 251 -21.23 -5.34 4.81
C PRO A 251 -20.48 -4.57 5.87
N TRP A 252 -19.38 -5.11 6.41
CA TRP A 252 -18.52 -4.44 7.39
C TRP A 252 -17.67 -3.29 6.84
N PHE A 253 -17.72 -2.99 5.55
CA PHE A 253 -17.19 -1.75 5.00
C PHE A 253 -18.06 -0.53 5.36
N ASN A 254 -19.25 -0.74 5.91
CA ASN A 254 -20.04 0.31 6.49
C ASN A 254 -19.73 0.42 7.98
N LEU A 255 -19.47 1.62 8.44
CA LEU A 255 -19.41 1.90 9.87
C LEU A 255 -20.85 1.97 10.38
N PHE A 256 -21.21 1.05 11.26
CA PHE A 256 -22.49 1.08 11.92
C PHE A 256 -22.40 2.01 13.15
N PHE A 257 -23.45 2.76 13.40
CA PHE A 257 -23.57 3.45 14.69
C PHE A 257 -23.58 2.42 15.82
N SER A 258 -22.84 2.69 16.87
CA SER A 258 -22.88 1.81 18.03
C SER A 258 -24.30 1.80 18.62
N LYS A 259 -24.67 0.67 19.24
CA LYS A 259 -25.97 0.58 19.94
C LYS A 259 -26.09 1.68 21.01
N PHE A 260 -24.99 2.03 21.65
CA PHE A 260 -24.93 3.09 22.65
C PHE A 260 -25.24 4.44 22.03
N GLU A 261 -24.71 4.76 20.87
CA GLU A 261 -24.97 6.01 20.16
C GLU A 261 -26.42 6.07 19.68
N SER A 262 -26.97 5.00 19.13
CA SER A 262 -28.39 4.97 18.69
C SER A 262 -29.40 5.09 19.82
N ILE A 263 -29.04 4.66 21.05
CA ILE A 263 -29.90 4.81 22.23
C ILE A 263 -29.85 6.24 22.78
N ASN A 264 -28.68 6.89 22.76
CA ASN A 264 -28.48 8.17 23.45
C ASN A 264 -28.57 9.38 22.51
N ASN A 265 -28.56 9.20 21.21
CA ASN A 265 -28.66 10.27 20.22
C ASN A 265 -29.97 10.15 19.42
N GLN A 266 -30.98 10.91 19.84
CA GLN A 266 -32.32 10.92 19.20
C GLN A 266 -32.28 11.48 17.76
N ALA A 267 -31.22 12.12 17.33
CA ALA A 267 -31.06 12.61 15.97
C ALA A 267 -30.70 11.52 14.96
N ILE A 268 -30.29 10.32 15.43
CA ILE A 268 -30.02 9.18 14.56
C ILE A 268 -31.34 8.46 14.26
N ILE A 269 -31.86 8.72 13.10
CA ILE A 269 -33.00 7.96 12.54
C ILE A 269 -32.42 6.78 11.80
N LEU A 270 -32.66 5.57 12.29
CA LEU A 270 -32.28 4.32 11.64
C LEU A 270 -33.31 3.91 10.61
#